data_7566b1c1ef4fdd8cbfb439af2483db97
#
_entry.id   7566b1c1ef4fdd8cbfb439af2483db97
#
_cell.length_a   1.000
_cell.length_b   1.000
_cell.length_c   1.000
_cell.angle_alpha   90.00
_cell.angle_beta   90.00
_cell.angle_gamma   90.00
#
_symmetry.space_group_name_H-M   'P 1'
#
loop_
_entity.id
_entity.type
_entity.pdbx_description
1 polymer ?
#
loop_
_entity_poly.entity_id
_entity_poly.type
_entity_poly.pdbx_seq_one_letter_code
_entity_poly.pdbx_strand_id
1 'polypeptide(L)'
;MKLNLKMLAVSAALLGLLAAGAALPASAAGPLNAAAALSLPWSAVAVESVETGTYASTMTVGTQQQLSPVILPAKAARKATVTFMSNDSTIVNVTSEGVAQAVGVGTAQVIASADGVSCVYTITTELDESMIVKEMDITLASGTIAVGETTSLSLGVLPSSASNYANVSLSSSDPAVATVNNFGKVTGVAPGTATITVTDSKTGLSASCIVRCKFEADKPASG
;
A
#
# COMPACT_ATOMS: atom_id res chain seq x y z
N MET A 1 -19.67 39.00 -9.64
CA MET A 1 -18.35 39.57 -9.34
C MET A 1 -18.07 39.30 -7.87
N LYS A 2 -17.44 38.18 -7.53
CA LYS A 2 -17.04 37.84 -6.15
C LYS A 2 -15.54 37.61 -6.16
N LEU A 3 -14.83 38.53 -5.56
CA LEU A 3 -13.38 38.55 -5.37
C LEU A 3 -13.04 37.53 -4.28
N ASN A 4 -12.35 36.44 -4.63
CA ASN A 4 -11.77 35.52 -3.65
C ASN A 4 -10.40 36.05 -3.21
N LEU A 5 -10.40 36.66 -2.05
CA LEU A 5 -9.20 37.10 -1.37
C LEU A 5 -8.59 35.89 -0.64
N LYS A 6 -7.65 35.18 -1.27
CA LYS A 6 -6.80 34.21 -0.55
C LYS A 6 -5.73 34.98 0.20
N MET A 7 -5.86 34.97 1.52
CA MET A 7 -4.88 35.51 2.45
C MET A 7 -3.51 34.86 2.25
N LEU A 8 -2.57 35.71 1.95
CA LEU A 8 -1.14 35.42 1.94
C LEU A 8 -0.67 35.40 3.40
N ALA A 9 -0.43 34.23 3.97
CA ALA A 9 0.28 34.12 5.24
C ALA A 9 1.78 34.16 4.97
N VAL A 10 2.34 35.37 4.98
CA VAL A 10 3.80 35.55 5.04
C VAL A 10 4.19 35.39 6.50
N SER A 11 4.81 34.26 6.84
CA SER A 11 5.47 34.07 8.13
C SER A 11 6.80 34.81 8.12
N ALA A 12 6.84 36.01 8.71
CA ALA A 12 8.04 36.74 9.01
C ALA A 12 8.72 36.11 10.23
N ALA A 13 9.77 35.34 10.01
CA ALA A 13 10.73 34.96 11.04
C ALA A 13 12.09 35.50 10.66
N LEU A 14 12.25 36.83 10.89
CA LEU A 14 13.55 37.47 10.92
C LEU A 14 13.53 38.57 11.98
N LEU A 15 13.84 38.23 13.21
CA LEU A 15 14.37 39.18 14.17
C LEU A 15 15.03 38.43 15.34
N GLY A 16 16.32 38.60 15.47
CA GLY A 16 17.01 38.23 16.70
C GLY A 16 18.48 37.89 16.52
N LEU A 17 19.34 38.88 16.25
CA LEU A 17 20.67 38.94 16.87
C LEU A 17 21.30 40.32 16.64
N LEU A 18 21.07 41.23 17.57
CA LEU A 18 21.91 42.41 17.74
C LEU A 18 22.03 42.69 19.22
N ALA A 19 23.10 42.25 19.85
CA ALA A 19 23.69 42.90 21.03
C ALA A 19 25.01 42.21 21.41
N ALA A 20 26.12 42.74 20.94
CA ALA A 20 27.35 42.76 21.73
C ALA A 20 28.19 43.95 21.23
N GLY A 21 28.14 45.03 21.97
CA GLY A 21 28.99 46.17 21.75
C GLY A 21 30.46 45.83 22.03
N ALA A 22 31.31 46.09 21.05
CA ALA A 22 32.73 46.22 21.24
C ALA A 22 33.17 47.52 20.51
N ALA A 23 33.59 48.50 21.28
CA ALA A 23 34.14 49.71 20.80
C ALA A 23 35.49 49.42 20.10
N LEU A 24 35.64 49.83 18.83
CA LEU A 24 36.89 49.82 18.10
C LEU A 24 37.58 51.15 18.26
N PRO A 25 38.92 51.18 18.49
CA PRO A 25 39.67 52.43 18.55
C PRO A 25 39.81 53.03 17.12
N ALA A 26 39.56 54.35 17.06
CA ALA A 26 39.81 55.16 15.87
C ALA A 26 41.28 55.35 15.69
N SER A 27 41.87 54.72 14.63
CA SER A 27 43.10 55.22 13.98
C SER A 27 43.48 54.26 12.84
N ALA A 28 43.25 54.68 11.62
CA ALA A 28 44.10 54.57 10.41
C ALA A 28 43.21 54.73 9.17
N ALA A 29 43.13 55.99 8.72
CA ALA A 29 42.57 56.30 7.42
C ALA A 29 43.63 55.95 6.35
N GLY A 30 43.50 54.74 5.78
CA GLY A 30 44.11 54.38 4.50
C GLY A 30 43.02 54.41 3.41
N PRO A 31 43.37 54.68 2.13
CA PRO A 31 42.39 54.78 1.06
C PRO A 31 41.65 53.45 0.95
N LEU A 32 40.34 53.46 1.17
CA LEU A 32 39.46 52.33 0.92
C LEU A 32 39.51 52.02 -0.56
N ASN A 33 40.28 51.01 -0.90
CA ASN A 33 40.22 50.39 -2.21
C ASN A 33 38.83 49.68 -2.32
N ALA A 34 37.93 50.39 -3.01
CA ALA A 34 36.55 49.92 -3.23
C ALA A 34 36.50 48.73 -4.21
N ALA A 35 37.18 47.65 -3.88
CA ALA A 35 37.16 46.41 -4.68
C ALA A 35 37.09 45.16 -3.83
N ALA A 36 36.64 45.24 -2.57
CA ALA A 36 36.10 44.07 -1.92
C ALA A 36 34.59 44.05 -2.20
N ALA A 37 34.22 43.75 -3.45
CA ALA A 37 32.93 43.21 -3.72
C ALA A 37 32.84 41.92 -2.88
N LEU A 38 32.18 42.00 -1.76
CA LEU A 38 31.66 40.83 -1.05
C LEU A 38 30.94 40.02 -2.12
N SER A 39 31.62 39.02 -2.70
CA SER A 39 30.96 37.94 -3.38
C SER A 39 30.16 37.22 -2.29
N LEU A 40 28.95 37.70 -2.07
CA LEU A 40 27.96 36.93 -1.33
C LEU A 40 27.97 35.55 -1.98
N PRO A 41 28.19 34.50 -1.18
CA PRO A 41 28.06 33.13 -1.72
C PRO A 41 26.72 33.08 -2.40
N TRP A 42 26.65 32.66 -3.65
CA TRP A 42 25.45 32.47 -4.45
C TRP A 42 24.31 32.14 -3.55
N SER A 43 23.38 33.06 -3.40
CA SER A 43 22.18 32.87 -2.64
C SER A 43 21.52 31.63 -3.22
N ALA A 44 21.65 30.50 -2.52
CA ALA A 44 20.95 29.31 -2.89
C ALA A 44 19.47 29.70 -2.90
N VAL A 45 18.85 29.64 -4.06
CA VAL A 45 17.42 29.92 -4.18
C VAL A 45 16.70 28.82 -3.42
N ALA A 46 16.10 29.18 -2.29
CA ALA A 46 15.37 28.24 -1.45
C ALA A 46 14.12 27.73 -2.18
N VAL A 47 13.70 26.52 -1.85
CA VAL A 47 12.39 25.98 -2.25
C VAL A 47 11.30 26.75 -1.49
N GLU A 48 10.39 27.37 -2.21
CA GLU A 48 9.26 28.14 -1.64
C GLU A 48 8.00 27.28 -1.55
N SER A 49 7.74 26.46 -2.58
CA SER A 49 6.64 25.50 -2.57
C SER A 49 6.98 24.23 -3.32
N VAL A 50 6.36 23.14 -2.90
CA VAL A 50 6.30 21.86 -3.62
C VAL A 50 4.84 21.54 -3.85
N GLU A 51 4.45 21.34 -5.10
CA GLU A 51 3.06 21.07 -5.49
C GLU A 51 2.98 19.69 -6.12
N THR A 52 1.82 19.04 -5.99
CA THR A 52 1.57 17.80 -6.71
C THR A 52 1.44 18.12 -8.20
N GLY A 53 2.25 17.48 -9.04
CA GLY A 53 2.02 17.48 -10.48
C GLY A 53 0.80 16.64 -10.83
N THR A 54 0.60 16.43 -12.13
CA THR A 54 -0.48 15.53 -12.61
C THR A 54 -0.17 14.09 -12.18
N TYR A 55 -1.14 13.43 -11.57
CA TYR A 55 -1.06 12.02 -11.18
C TYR A 55 -2.45 11.38 -11.18
N ALA A 56 -2.51 10.06 -11.29
CA ALA A 56 -3.75 9.32 -11.11
C ALA A 56 -4.01 9.13 -9.60
N SER A 57 -5.12 9.66 -9.10
CA SER A 57 -5.54 9.49 -7.70
C SER A 57 -6.08 8.08 -7.40
N THR A 58 -6.44 7.32 -8.45
CA THR A 58 -6.85 5.92 -8.37
C THR A 58 -5.93 5.07 -9.22
N MET A 59 -5.48 3.93 -8.69
CA MET A 59 -4.62 2.96 -9.35
C MET A 59 -5.17 1.55 -9.18
N THR A 60 -4.92 0.69 -10.16
CA THR A 60 -5.19 -0.74 -10.02
C THR A 60 -3.98 -1.44 -9.39
N VAL A 61 -4.23 -2.36 -8.44
CA VAL A 61 -3.17 -3.17 -7.82
C VAL A 61 -2.30 -3.83 -8.89
N GLY A 62 -0.98 -3.75 -8.73
CA GLY A 62 0.02 -4.21 -9.69
C GLY A 62 0.48 -3.16 -10.71
N THR A 63 -0.20 -2.00 -10.82
CA THR A 63 0.21 -0.91 -11.72
C THR A 63 1.19 0.06 -11.04
N GLN A 64 1.86 0.85 -11.85
CA GLN A 64 2.84 1.85 -11.42
C GLN A 64 2.57 3.19 -12.10
N GLN A 65 2.93 4.28 -11.41
CA GLN A 65 2.95 5.63 -11.97
C GLN A 65 4.14 6.42 -11.47
N GLN A 66 4.64 7.35 -12.29
CA GLN A 66 5.66 8.30 -11.90
C GLN A 66 5.03 9.50 -11.22
N LEU A 67 5.45 9.82 -10.01
CA LEU A 67 5.10 11.04 -9.31
C LEU A 67 6.14 12.12 -9.64
N SER A 68 5.65 13.27 -10.11
CA SER A 68 6.52 14.37 -10.54
C SER A 68 6.09 15.65 -9.82
N PRO A 69 6.61 15.92 -8.61
CA PRO A 69 6.32 17.16 -7.90
C PRO A 69 6.84 18.38 -8.63
N VAL A 70 6.09 19.46 -8.58
CA VAL A 70 6.48 20.75 -9.13
C VAL A 70 7.11 21.59 -8.01
N ILE A 71 8.37 21.97 -8.20
CA ILE A 71 9.13 22.76 -7.22
C ILE A 71 9.21 24.18 -7.70
N LEU A 72 8.84 25.12 -6.86
CA LEU A 72 8.93 26.54 -7.12
C LEU A 72 9.90 27.24 -6.14
N PRO A 73 10.65 28.23 -6.62
CA PRO A 73 10.78 28.64 -8.02
C PRO A 73 11.61 27.63 -8.84
N ALA A 74 11.46 27.62 -10.16
CA ALA A 74 12.13 26.67 -11.06
C ALA A 74 13.67 26.66 -10.95
N LYS A 75 14.28 27.74 -10.45
CA LYS A 75 15.72 27.80 -10.17
C LYS A 75 16.12 26.91 -8.98
N ALA A 76 15.24 26.78 -7.97
CA ALA A 76 15.45 25.91 -6.82
C ALA A 76 15.37 24.43 -7.27
N ALA A 77 14.42 24.08 -8.13
CA ALA A 77 14.20 22.73 -8.65
C ALA A 77 15.47 22.07 -9.24
N ARG A 78 16.38 22.86 -9.79
CA ARG A 78 17.64 22.34 -10.41
C ARG A 78 18.64 21.79 -9.39
N LYS A 79 18.52 22.15 -8.12
CA LYS A 79 19.45 21.76 -7.04
C LYS A 79 18.77 21.00 -5.92
N ALA A 80 17.45 21.10 -5.82
CA ALA A 80 16.67 20.43 -4.79
C ALA A 80 16.71 18.90 -4.99
N THR A 81 16.94 18.19 -3.91
CA THR A 81 16.79 16.72 -3.87
C THR A 81 15.41 16.41 -3.36
N VAL A 82 14.63 15.71 -4.16
CA VAL A 82 13.30 15.25 -3.76
C VAL A 82 13.41 13.89 -3.07
N THR A 83 12.75 13.76 -1.93
CA THR A 83 12.60 12.49 -1.24
C THR A 83 11.13 12.11 -1.21
N PHE A 84 10.85 10.81 -1.32
CA PHE A 84 9.50 10.27 -1.31
C PHE A 84 9.32 9.31 -0.14
N MET A 85 8.16 9.34 0.50
CA MET A 85 7.78 8.44 1.59
C MET A 85 6.30 8.11 1.50
N SER A 86 5.95 6.84 1.59
CA SER A 86 4.57 6.38 1.75
C SER A 86 4.25 6.21 3.22
N ASN A 87 3.05 6.59 3.64
CA ASN A 87 2.54 6.33 4.99
C ASN A 87 2.11 4.86 5.16
N ASP A 88 1.83 4.15 4.05
CA ASP A 88 1.52 2.72 4.04
C ASP A 88 2.08 2.04 2.78
N SER A 89 3.25 1.44 2.92
CA SER A 89 3.93 0.73 1.82
C SER A 89 3.27 -0.59 1.45
N THR A 90 2.33 -1.10 2.24
CA THR A 90 1.54 -2.31 1.91
C THR A 90 0.40 -1.99 0.95
N ILE A 91 -0.01 -0.73 0.84
CA ILE A 91 -1.00 -0.23 -0.11
C ILE A 91 -0.30 0.39 -1.32
N VAL A 92 0.56 1.39 -1.09
CA VAL A 92 1.36 2.03 -2.13
C VAL A 92 2.81 2.06 -1.69
N ASN A 93 3.68 1.38 -2.42
CA ASN A 93 5.12 1.50 -2.25
C ASN A 93 5.65 2.60 -3.18
N VAL A 94 6.66 3.37 -2.74
CA VAL A 94 7.28 4.41 -3.55
C VAL A 94 8.81 4.26 -3.54
N THR A 95 9.42 4.42 -4.70
CA THR A 95 10.89 4.40 -4.82
C THR A 95 11.48 5.79 -4.55
N SER A 96 12.80 5.85 -4.32
CA SER A 96 13.55 7.11 -4.20
C SER A 96 13.42 8.01 -5.43
N GLU A 97 13.09 7.44 -6.58
CA GLU A 97 12.93 8.14 -7.87
C GLU A 97 11.49 8.63 -8.08
N GLY A 98 10.59 8.34 -7.12
CA GLY A 98 9.19 8.77 -7.18
C GLY A 98 8.29 7.87 -8.00
N VAL A 99 8.68 6.61 -8.27
CA VAL A 99 7.79 5.62 -8.87
C VAL A 99 6.89 5.05 -7.78
N ALA A 100 5.60 5.34 -7.84
CA ALA A 100 4.57 4.78 -6.97
C ALA A 100 4.04 3.48 -7.58
N GLN A 101 4.02 2.41 -6.79
CA GLN A 101 3.50 1.10 -7.16
C GLN A 101 2.32 0.74 -6.26
N ALA A 102 1.19 0.39 -6.86
CA ALA A 102 0.02 -0.15 -6.16
C ALA A 102 0.28 -1.60 -5.75
N VAL A 103 0.36 -1.87 -4.44
CA VAL A 103 0.71 -3.18 -3.88
C VAL A 103 -0.52 -3.88 -3.31
N GLY A 104 -1.34 -3.17 -2.54
CA GLY A 104 -2.55 -3.67 -1.88
C GLY A 104 -3.73 -2.74 -2.08
N VAL A 105 -4.91 -3.18 -1.69
CA VAL A 105 -6.16 -2.38 -1.78
C VAL A 105 -6.26 -1.42 -0.60
N GLY A 106 -6.62 -0.18 -0.88
CA GLY A 106 -6.82 0.85 0.16
C GLY A 106 -6.46 2.24 -0.31
N THR A 107 -6.27 3.15 0.64
CA THR A 107 -5.83 4.52 0.36
C THR A 107 -4.57 4.81 1.14
N ALA A 108 -3.52 5.24 0.46
CA ALA A 108 -2.26 5.66 1.05
C ALA A 108 -1.91 7.09 0.63
N GLN A 109 -1.09 7.73 1.46
CA GLN A 109 -0.52 9.04 1.18
C GLN A 109 0.97 8.91 0.89
N VAL A 110 1.41 9.44 -0.24
CA VAL A 110 2.82 9.57 -0.57
C VAL A 110 3.22 11.03 -0.41
N ILE A 111 4.21 11.27 0.44
CA ILE A 111 4.76 12.59 0.73
C ILE A 111 6.00 12.77 -0.13
N ALA A 112 6.05 13.84 -0.93
CA ALA A 112 7.25 14.29 -1.63
C ALA A 112 7.79 15.53 -0.94
N SER A 113 9.05 15.53 -0.54
CA SER A 113 9.71 16.61 0.19
C SER A 113 10.96 17.09 -0.50
N ALA A 114 11.15 18.42 -0.55
CA ALA A 114 12.36 19.06 -1.04
C ALA A 114 12.74 20.22 -0.10
N ASP A 115 13.95 20.21 0.46
CA ASP A 115 14.46 21.27 1.38
C ASP A 115 13.51 21.61 2.54
N GLY A 116 12.79 20.61 3.05
CA GLY A 116 11.85 20.77 4.17
C GLY A 116 10.44 21.25 3.78
N VAL A 117 10.18 21.51 2.50
CA VAL A 117 8.85 21.81 1.95
C VAL A 117 8.29 20.55 1.32
N SER A 118 7.01 20.25 1.52
CA SER A 118 6.41 18.99 1.05
C SER A 118 5.04 19.17 0.41
N CYS A 119 4.68 18.21 -0.43
CA CYS A 119 3.33 17.98 -0.92
C CYS A 119 2.89 16.54 -0.65
N VAL A 120 1.59 16.29 -0.72
CA VAL A 120 0.98 14.98 -0.42
C VAL A 120 0.16 14.51 -1.62
N TYR A 121 0.48 13.32 -2.11
CA TYR A 121 -0.30 12.58 -3.09
C TYR A 121 -1.20 11.60 -2.35
N THR A 122 -2.51 11.72 -2.51
CA THR A 122 -3.46 10.74 -1.98
C THR A 122 -3.82 9.77 -3.09
N ILE A 123 -3.47 8.50 -2.92
CA ILE A 123 -3.64 7.46 -3.93
C ILE A 123 -4.54 6.37 -3.35
N THR A 124 -5.64 6.09 -4.04
CA THR A 124 -6.54 4.96 -3.75
C THR A 124 -6.22 3.83 -4.71
N THR A 125 -6.07 2.62 -4.19
CA THR A 125 -5.77 1.43 -4.97
C THR A 125 -6.93 0.45 -4.90
N GLU A 126 -7.30 -0.10 -6.05
CA GLU A 126 -8.45 -0.99 -6.22
C GLU A 126 -8.03 -2.26 -6.97
N LEU A 127 -8.79 -3.35 -6.80
CA LEU A 127 -8.62 -4.54 -7.62
C LEU A 127 -9.26 -4.31 -8.99
N ASP A 128 -8.62 -4.82 -10.04
CA ASP A 128 -9.27 -4.98 -11.33
C ASP A 128 -10.38 -6.03 -11.23
N GLU A 129 -11.41 -5.92 -12.07
CA GLU A 129 -12.51 -6.89 -12.08
C GLU A 129 -12.04 -8.34 -12.32
N SER A 130 -10.95 -8.53 -13.05
CA SER A 130 -10.34 -9.84 -13.25
C SER A 130 -9.67 -10.43 -12.01
N MET A 131 -9.47 -9.63 -10.97
CA MET A 131 -8.88 -10.02 -9.68
C MET A 131 -9.95 -10.26 -8.61
N ILE A 132 -11.22 -10.05 -8.94
CA ILE A 132 -12.35 -10.26 -8.04
C ILE A 132 -12.95 -11.64 -8.32
N VAL A 133 -13.14 -12.44 -7.26
CA VAL A 133 -13.77 -13.75 -7.38
C VAL A 133 -15.22 -13.59 -7.84
N LYS A 134 -15.57 -14.23 -8.96
CA LYS A 134 -16.91 -14.22 -9.54
C LYS A 134 -17.62 -15.56 -9.40
N GLU A 135 -16.85 -16.64 -9.31
CA GLU A 135 -17.36 -17.99 -9.14
C GLU A 135 -16.35 -18.84 -8.36
N MET A 136 -16.85 -19.73 -7.54
CA MET A 136 -16.06 -20.70 -6.78
C MET A 136 -16.71 -22.07 -6.86
N ASP A 137 -15.90 -23.10 -6.96
CA ASP A 137 -16.32 -24.50 -6.81
C ASP A 137 -15.35 -25.26 -5.93
N ILE A 138 -15.81 -26.31 -5.28
CA ILE A 138 -14.97 -27.22 -4.50
C ILE A 138 -15.30 -28.66 -4.78
N THR A 139 -14.26 -29.47 -4.87
CA THR A 139 -14.35 -30.91 -5.06
C THR A 139 -13.48 -31.64 -4.04
N LEU A 140 -13.91 -32.82 -3.62
CA LEU A 140 -13.13 -33.72 -2.79
C LEU A 140 -12.49 -34.82 -3.68
N ALA A 141 -11.25 -35.17 -3.42
CA ALA A 141 -10.58 -36.30 -4.06
C ALA A 141 -11.34 -37.62 -3.77
N SER A 142 -11.95 -37.72 -2.58
CA SER A 142 -12.90 -38.76 -2.23
C SER A 142 -14.02 -38.17 -1.40
N GLY A 143 -15.27 -38.33 -1.83
CA GLY A 143 -16.45 -37.91 -1.09
C GLY A 143 -16.86 -38.89 0.03
N THR A 144 -16.19 -40.05 0.13
CA THR A 144 -16.40 -41.04 1.19
C THR A 144 -15.05 -41.49 1.74
N ILE A 145 -14.87 -41.39 3.05
CA ILE A 145 -13.64 -41.75 3.77
C ILE A 145 -13.99 -42.55 5.02
N ALA A 146 -13.04 -43.38 5.48
CA ALA A 146 -13.19 -44.04 6.77
C ALA A 146 -12.84 -43.08 7.93
N VAL A 147 -13.31 -43.41 9.14
CA VAL A 147 -12.88 -42.72 10.36
C VAL A 147 -11.36 -42.82 10.50
N GLY A 148 -10.68 -41.69 10.74
CA GLY A 148 -9.24 -41.57 10.76
C GLY A 148 -8.57 -41.33 9.41
N GLU A 149 -9.28 -41.62 8.30
CA GLU A 149 -8.75 -41.31 6.95
C GLU A 149 -8.88 -39.83 6.60
N THR A 150 -8.13 -39.44 5.57
CA THR A 150 -8.12 -38.08 5.08
C THR A 150 -8.34 -38.00 3.57
N THR A 151 -8.99 -36.93 3.12
CA THR A 151 -9.13 -36.59 1.71
C THR A 151 -8.71 -35.13 1.50
N SER A 152 -8.29 -34.80 0.28
CA SER A 152 -7.95 -33.43 -0.09
C SER A 152 -9.11 -32.75 -0.79
N LEU A 153 -9.27 -31.47 -0.49
CA LEU A 153 -10.19 -30.57 -1.15
C LEU A 153 -9.43 -29.79 -2.24
N SER A 154 -10.02 -29.71 -3.42
CA SER A 154 -9.57 -28.84 -4.50
C SER A 154 -10.53 -27.68 -4.64
N LEU A 155 -9.99 -26.46 -4.70
CA LEU A 155 -10.73 -25.21 -4.87
C LEU A 155 -10.53 -24.70 -6.29
N GLY A 156 -11.61 -24.50 -7.04
CA GLY A 156 -11.65 -23.75 -8.29
C GLY A 156 -12.13 -22.33 -8.03
N VAL A 157 -11.50 -21.35 -8.67
CA VAL A 157 -11.84 -19.92 -8.59
C VAL A 157 -11.86 -19.34 -10.00
N LEU A 158 -12.91 -18.62 -10.35
CA LEU A 158 -13.02 -17.91 -11.61
C LEU A 158 -13.23 -16.40 -11.37
N PRO A 159 -12.56 -15.55 -12.16
CA PRO A 159 -11.48 -15.88 -13.09
C PRO A 159 -10.23 -16.41 -12.35
N SER A 160 -9.40 -17.20 -12.99
CA SER A 160 -8.22 -17.82 -12.36
C SER A 160 -7.22 -16.79 -11.80
N SER A 161 -7.17 -15.60 -12.39
CA SER A 161 -6.38 -14.44 -11.90
C SER A 161 -6.80 -13.98 -10.51
N ALA A 162 -8.06 -14.19 -10.11
CA ALA A 162 -8.57 -13.85 -8.79
C ALA A 162 -8.05 -14.76 -7.66
N SER A 163 -7.51 -15.94 -7.98
CA SER A 163 -7.04 -16.93 -6.99
C SER A 163 -6.02 -16.37 -6.01
N ASN A 164 -5.11 -15.49 -6.47
CA ASN A 164 -4.09 -14.85 -5.63
C ASN A 164 -4.64 -13.76 -4.70
N TYR A 165 -5.85 -13.29 -4.96
CA TYR A 165 -6.50 -12.21 -4.23
C TYR A 165 -7.69 -12.68 -3.38
N ALA A 166 -8.13 -13.92 -3.58
CA ALA A 166 -9.15 -14.57 -2.76
C ALA A 166 -8.68 -14.71 -1.31
N ASN A 167 -9.58 -14.41 -0.37
CA ASN A 167 -9.33 -14.60 1.05
C ASN A 167 -10.34 -15.63 1.58
N VAL A 168 -10.00 -16.89 1.43
CA VAL A 168 -10.89 -18.02 1.69
C VAL A 168 -10.76 -18.56 3.10
N SER A 169 -11.90 -18.90 3.69
CA SER A 169 -12.02 -19.64 4.93
C SER A 169 -12.75 -20.97 4.68
N LEU A 170 -12.36 -22.01 5.40
CA LEU A 170 -12.93 -23.36 5.31
C LEU A 170 -13.64 -23.70 6.61
N SER A 171 -14.81 -24.30 6.51
CA SER A 171 -15.60 -24.75 7.65
C SER A 171 -16.28 -26.10 7.41
N SER A 172 -16.57 -26.81 8.47
CA SER A 172 -17.39 -28.04 8.47
C SER A 172 -18.70 -27.78 9.19
N SER A 173 -19.80 -28.26 8.65
CA SER A 173 -21.11 -28.19 9.29
C SER A 173 -21.20 -29.06 10.56
N ASP A 174 -20.38 -30.11 10.64
CA ASP A 174 -20.29 -30.98 11.80
C ASP A 174 -18.83 -31.44 12.01
N PRO A 175 -18.05 -30.73 12.82
CA PRO A 175 -16.67 -31.10 13.13
C PRO A 175 -16.54 -32.41 13.92
N ALA A 176 -17.62 -32.90 14.54
CA ALA A 176 -17.61 -34.20 15.20
C ALA A 176 -17.65 -35.38 14.20
N VAL A 177 -18.16 -35.14 12.98
CA VAL A 177 -18.16 -36.11 11.87
C VAL A 177 -16.91 -35.95 10.97
N ALA A 178 -16.60 -34.72 10.57
CA ALA A 178 -15.42 -34.45 9.75
C ALA A 178 -14.87 -33.05 10.05
N THR A 179 -13.56 -32.92 10.10
CA THR A 179 -12.86 -31.64 10.24
C THR A 179 -12.17 -31.27 8.94
N VAL A 180 -11.97 -29.96 8.71
CA VAL A 180 -11.17 -29.42 7.61
C VAL A 180 -10.14 -28.42 8.14
N ASN A 181 -8.92 -28.47 7.63
CA ASN A 181 -7.89 -27.48 7.95
C ASN A 181 -7.75 -26.41 6.85
N ASN A 182 -6.98 -25.37 7.12
CA ASN A 182 -6.76 -24.26 6.17
C ASN A 182 -6.04 -24.67 4.87
N PHE A 183 -5.48 -25.87 4.81
CA PHE A 183 -4.82 -26.42 3.60
C PHE A 183 -5.76 -27.31 2.77
N GLY A 184 -7.05 -27.34 3.12
CA GLY A 184 -8.02 -28.17 2.39
C GLY A 184 -7.94 -29.68 2.70
N LYS A 185 -7.25 -30.07 3.80
CA LYS A 185 -7.22 -31.45 4.25
C LYS A 185 -8.45 -31.74 5.11
N VAL A 186 -9.28 -32.64 4.66
CA VAL A 186 -10.49 -33.11 5.37
C VAL A 186 -10.19 -34.42 6.06
N THR A 187 -10.52 -34.55 7.34
CA THR A 187 -10.28 -35.74 8.17
C THR A 187 -11.61 -36.27 8.70
N GLY A 188 -11.88 -37.57 8.52
CA GLY A 188 -13.03 -38.25 9.12
C GLY A 188 -12.82 -38.47 10.62
N VAL A 189 -13.78 -38.07 11.43
CA VAL A 189 -13.74 -38.15 12.90
C VAL A 189 -14.69 -39.23 13.43
N ALA A 190 -15.93 -39.25 12.94
CA ALA A 190 -16.94 -40.21 13.32
C ALA A 190 -17.84 -40.56 12.13
N PRO A 191 -18.56 -41.68 12.14
CA PRO A 191 -19.50 -42.02 11.08
C PRO A 191 -20.62 -40.99 10.96
N GLY A 192 -20.90 -40.57 9.72
CA GLY A 192 -21.92 -39.56 9.45
C GLY A 192 -21.68 -38.83 8.13
N THR A 193 -22.36 -37.72 8.01
CA THR A 193 -22.25 -36.85 6.83
C THR A 193 -22.01 -35.42 7.29
N ALA A 194 -21.00 -34.77 6.77
CA ALA A 194 -20.73 -33.35 7.01
C ALA A 194 -20.64 -32.60 5.67
N THR A 195 -21.02 -31.33 5.69
CA THR A 195 -20.83 -30.41 4.55
C THR A 195 -19.59 -29.55 4.82
N ILE A 196 -18.65 -29.58 3.89
CA ILE A 196 -17.49 -28.69 3.93
C ILE A 196 -17.82 -27.49 3.05
N THR A 197 -17.66 -26.30 3.62
CA THR A 197 -17.94 -25.02 2.95
C THR A 197 -16.66 -24.18 2.88
N VAL A 198 -16.39 -23.61 1.72
CA VAL A 198 -15.41 -22.56 1.53
C VAL A 198 -16.15 -21.25 1.32
N THR A 199 -15.64 -20.16 1.90
CA THR A 199 -16.21 -18.82 1.75
C THR A 199 -15.08 -17.82 1.48
N ASP A 200 -15.21 -17.01 0.44
CA ASP A 200 -14.33 -15.86 0.22
C ASP A 200 -14.85 -14.66 1.02
N SER A 201 -14.07 -14.17 1.97
CA SER A 201 -14.46 -13.08 2.88
C SER A 201 -14.57 -11.72 2.20
N LYS A 202 -13.99 -11.55 1.01
CA LYS A 202 -14.05 -10.29 0.25
C LYS A 202 -15.34 -10.14 -0.54
N THR A 203 -15.78 -11.21 -1.20
CA THR A 203 -16.97 -11.20 -2.05
C THR A 203 -18.21 -11.80 -1.36
N GLY A 204 -18.01 -12.58 -0.29
CA GLY A 204 -19.07 -13.35 0.36
C GLY A 204 -19.51 -14.58 -0.41
N LEU A 205 -18.89 -14.87 -1.57
CA LEU A 205 -19.18 -16.08 -2.33
C LEU A 205 -18.77 -17.32 -1.56
N SER A 206 -19.55 -18.39 -1.71
CA SER A 206 -19.28 -19.65 -1.05
C SER A 206 -19.59 -20.85 -1.97
N ALA A 207 -18.85 -21.93 -1.77
CA ALA A 207 -19.11 -23.23 -2.39
C ALA A 207 -19.07 -24.32 -1.33
N SER A 208 -19.79 -25.43 -1.55
CA SER A 208 -19.85 -26.51 -0.58
C SER A 208 -19.83 -27.88 -1.25
N CYS A 209 -19.28 -28.86 -0.53
CA CYS A 209 -19.31 -30.27 -0.92
C CYS A 209 -19.62 -31.14 0.29
N ILE A 210 -20.08 -32.38 0.05
CA ILE A 210 -20.48 -33.33 1.07
C ILE A 210 -19.38 -34.37 1.24
N VAL A 211 -18.98 -34.64 2.48
CA VAL A 211 -18.15 -35.77 2.87
C VAL A 211 -18.96 -36.75 3.71
N ARG A 212 -18.83 -38.04 3.43
CA ARG A 212 -19.41 -39.15 4.20
C ARG A 212 -18.29 -39.92 4.89
N CYS A 213 -18.41 -40.05 6.21
CA CYS A 213 -17.51 -40.85 7.02
C CYS A 213 -18.15 -42.17 7.38
N LYS A 214 -17.45 -43.27 7.19
CA LYS A 214 -17.87 -44.65 7.48
C LYS A 214 -16.92 -45.30 8.47
N PHE A 215 -17.40 -46.36 9.14
CA PHE A 215 -16.49 -47.21 9.91
C PHE A 215 -15.51 -47.95 8.99
N GLU A 216 -14.29 -48.22 9.48
CA GLU A 216 -13.26 -48.95 8.73
C GLU A 216 -13.72 -50.36 8.29
N ALA A 217 -14.65 -51.00 9.05
CA ALA A 217 -15.22 -52.28 8.75
C ALA A 217 -16.06 -52.32 7.44
N ASP A 218 -16.47 -51.13 6.91
CA ASP A 218 -17.23 -51.00 5.68
C ASP A 218 -16.32 -50.85 4.43
N LYS A 219 -15.01 -50.88 4.62
CA LYS A 219 -14.05 -50.90 3.50
C LYS A 219 -13.99 -52.34 2.95
N PRO A 220 -14.32 -52.55 1.65
CA PRO A 220 -14.12 -53.89 1.06
C PRO A 220 -12.66 -54.26 1.21
N ALA A 221 -12.41 -55.47 1.71
CA ALA A 221 -11.06 -56.01 1.78
C ALA A 221 -10.41 -55.92 0.39
N SER A 222 -9.33 -55.15 0.28
CA SER A 222 -8.55 -55.10 -0.95
C SER A 222 -7.96 -56.48 -1.18
N GLY A 223 -8.55 -57.22 -2.10
CA GLY A 223 -8.01 -58.49 -2.62
C GLY A 223 -6.75 -58.24 -3.46
#